data_780f716e33501dc42cd437b1cad664b9
#
_entry.id   780f716e33501dc42cd437b1cad664b9
#
_cell.length_a   1.000
_cell.length_b   1.000
_cell.length_c   1.000
_cell.angle_alpha   90.00
_cell.angle_beta   90.00
_cell.angle_gamma   90.00
#
_symmetry.space_group_name_H-M   'P 1'
#
loop_
_entity.id
_entity.type
_entity.pdbx_description
1 polymer ?
#
loop_
_entity_poly.entity_id
_entity_poly.type
_entity_poly.pdbx_seq_one_letter_code
_entity_poly.pdbx_strand_id
1 'polypeptide(L)'
;MKCIWLGQAGFLFITHGGTTVMIDPYLSNTLEEEQGPAYHRQVPVQPEFLCTPDVLLITHSHADHMDFGTLDVLFEKVHRPLTVLAAEKAFWAMRQRYGGKAEFVLMTPGTEVTLADMHFTAVSAAHSDPSSIGFVLEADGVFIWHTGDTLFHRSLLAQRPAVVDLLILPINGKGNNMNAVDAARLTRILQPAYVLPMHWELFSTFGCAVQPFADLLAQDPVRVLIPAHYTEFVL
;
A
#
# COMPACT_ATOMS: atom_id res chain seq x y z
N MET A 1 1.05 -13.49 -10.62
CA MET A 1 1.68 -12.19 -10.20
C MET A 1 2.63 -12.44 -9.05
N LYS A 2 3.84 -11.82 -9.06
CA LYS A 2 4.78 -11.84 -7.93
C LYS A 2 4.54 -10.64 -7.04
N CYS A 3 4.61 -10.82 -5.73
CA CYS A 3 4.37 -9.81 -4.72
C CYS A 3 5.50 -9.82 -3.71
N ILE A 4 5.96 -8.64 -3.27
CA ILE A 4 6.99 -8.48 -2.25
C ILE A 4 6.53 -7.40 -1.28
N TRP A 5 6.49 -7.72 0.01
CA TRP A 5 6.19 -6.74 1.05
C TRP A 5 7.45 -6.00 1.47
N LEU A 6 7.43 -4.68 1.34
CA LEU A 6 8.56 -3.80 1.64
C LEU A 6 8.56 -3.29 3.10
N GLY A 7 7.50 -3.63 3.84
CA GLY A 7 7.22 -3.13 5.19
C GLY A 7 6.19 -2.01 5.21
N GLN A 8 5.59 -1.75 6.38
CA GLN A 8 4.52 -0.78 6.58
C GLN A 8 3.36 -1.03 5.59
N ALA A 9 3.04 -0.07 4.72
CA ALA A 9 2.08 -0.19 3.64
C ALA A 9 2.74 -0.42 2.26
N GLY A 10 4.06 -0.59 2.22
CA GLY A 10 4.84 -0.66 0.99
C GLY A 10 4.82 -2.04 0.34
N PHE A 11 4.53 -2.11 -0.96
CA PHE A 11 4.58 -3.34 -1.75
C PHE A 11 5.21 -3.10 -3.12
N LEU A 12 5.86 -4.15 -3.64
CA LEU A 12 6.28 -4.27 -5.03
C LEU A 12 5.52 -5.43 -5.68
N PHE A 13 4.80 -5.15 -6.76
CA PHE A 13 4.11 -6.12 -7.59
C PHE A 13 4.82 -6.25 -8.94
N ILE A 14 4.92 -7.48 -9.45
CA ILE A 14 5.52 -7.77 -10.76
C ILE A 14 4.59 -8.69 -11.52
N THR A 15 4.09 -8.23 -12.68
CA THR A 15 3.21 -9.02 -13.53
C THR A 15 3.98 -10.11 -14.29
N HIS A 16 3.27 -11.06 -14.90
CA HIS A 16 3.88 -12.02 -15.81
C HIS A 16 4.52 -11.35 -17.03
N GLY A 17 3.99 -10.20 -17.46
CA GLY A 17 4.55 -9.35 -18.52
C GLY A 17 5.83 -8.60 -18.12
N GLY A 18 6.16 -8.58 -16.81
CA GLY A 18 7.34 -7.91 -16.27
C GLY A 18 7.10 -6.46 -15.87
N THR A 19 5.86 -5.96 -15.93
CA THR A 19 5.51 -4.62 -15.41
C THR A 19 5.68 -4.59 -13.89
N THR A 20 6.41 -3.58 -13.41
CA THR A 20 6.68 -3.39 -11.98
C THR A 20 5.87 -2.24 -11.42
N VAL A 21 5.15 -2.49 -10.33
CA VAL A 21 4.35 -1.50 -9.63
C VAL A 21 4.77 -1.44 -8.17
N MET A 22 5.08 -0.24 -7.69
CA MET A 22 5.41 -0.01 -6.28
C MET A 22 4.33 0.86 -5.66
N ILE A 23 3.85 0.50 -4.47
CA ILE A 23 2.87 1.28 -3.72
C ILE A 23 3.45 1.68 -2.37
N ASP A 24 3.27 2.94 -2.00
CA ASP A 24 3.61 3.54 -0.69
C ASP A 24 4.99 3.09 -0.14
N PRO A 25 6.10 3.20 -0.89
CA PRO A 25 7.38 2.71 -0.42
C PRO A 25 7.93 3.58 0.70
N TYR A 26 8.10 2.99 1.90
CA TYR A 26 8.84 3.60 3.00
C TYR A 26 10.15 2.83 3.21
N LEU A 27 11.21 3.26 2.52
CA LEU A 27 12.54 2.63 2.47
C LEU A 27 13.63 3.59 2.96
N SER A 28 13.33 4.37 3.99
CA SER A 28 14.24 5.31 4.65
C SER A 28 14.12 5.22 6.18
N ASN A 29 14.81 6.10 6.89
CA ASN A 29 14.65 6.32 8.33
C ASN A 29 14.12 7.73 8.63
N THR A 30 13.54 8.42 7.65
CA THR A 30 13.12 9.83 7.74
C THR A 30 12.18 10.09 8.92
N LEU A 31 11.22 9.19 9.18
CA LEU A 31 10.29 9.37 10.31
C LEU A 31 11.00 9.28 11.67
N GLU A 32 11.98 8.40 11.84
CA GLU A 32 12.77 8.36 13.08
C GLU A 32 13.58 9.64 13.24
N GLU A 33 14.19 10.13 12.16
CA GLU A 33 14.98 11.36 12.16
C GLU A 33 14.14 12.61 12.49
N GLU A 34 12.91 12.68 11.97
CA GLU A 34 12.01 13.83 12.13
C GLU A 34 11.13 13.76 13.39
N GLN A 35 10.67 12.57 13.77
CA GLN A 35 9.63 12.39 14.81
C GLN A 35 10.11 11.56 16.01
N GLY A 36 11.35 11.05 15.95
CA GLY A 36 12.02 10.38 17.06
C GLY A 36 11.81 8.87 17.11
N PRO A 37 12.33 8.24 18.20
CA PRO A 37 12.56 6.78 18.28
C PRO A 37 11.28 5.92 18.28
N ALA A 38 10.11 6.51 18.41
CA ALA A 38 8.84 5.79 18.24
C ALA A 38 8.69 5.19 16.83
N TYR A 39 9.35 5.78 15.85
CA TYR A 39 9.37 5.37 14.45
C TYR A 39 10.65 4.63 14.05
N HIS A 40 11.42 4.15 15.04
CA HIS A 40 12.57 3.31 14.75
C HIS A 40 12.15 2.04 13.99
N ARG A 41 12.79 1.81 12.82
CA ARG A 41 12.51 0.62 12.00
C ARG A 41 13.05 -0.63 12.67
N GLN A 42 12.20 -1.65 12.80
CA GLN A 42 12.60 -2.97 13.30
C GLN A 42 13.27 -3.82 12.20
N VAL A 43 13.05 -3.46 10.93
CA VAL A 43 13.60 -4.19 9.79
C VAL A 43 14.45 -3.22 8.96
N PRO A 44 15.75 -3.51 8.77
CA PRO A 44 16.64 -2.67 7.97
C PRO A 44 16.18 -2.55 6.52
N VAL A 45 16.46 -1.40 5.91
CA VAL A 45 16.22 -1.20 4.48
C VAL A 45 17.15 -2.10 3.67
N GLN A 46 16.60 -2.75 2.64
CA GLN A 46 17.38 -3.47 1.63
C GLN A 46 17.54 -2.58 0.39
N PRO A 47 18.76 -2.10 0.09
CA PRO A 47 19.02 -1.09 -0.96
C PRO A 47 18.63 -1.54 -2.38
N GLU A 48 18.55 -2.84 -2.64
CA GLU A 48 18.12 -3.40 -3.92
C GLU A 48 16.67 -3.06 -4.28
N PHE A 49 15.83 -2.78 -3.27
CA PHE A 49 14.45 -2.35 -3.48
C PHE A 49 14.30 -0.84 -3.71
N LEU A 50 15.38 -0.06 -3.56
CA LEU A 50 15.45 1.34 -3.98
C LEU A 50 15.68 1.42 -5.49
N CYS A 51 14.75 0.85 -6.26
CA CYS A 51 14.77 0.82 -7.73
C CYS A 51 13.51 1.50 -8.28
N THR A 52 13.63 2.14 -9.44
CA THR A 52 12.50 2.82 -10.10
C THR A 52 11.54 1.79 -10.70
N PRO A 53 10.25 1.75 -10.26
CA PRO A 53 9.22 0.92 -10.88
C PRO A 53 8.76 1.51 -12.24
N ASP A 54 7.90 0.79 -12.97
CA ASP A 54 7.18 1.34 -14.13
C ASP A 54 6.05 2.26 -13.67
N VAL A 55 5.37 1.87 -12.58
CA VAL A 55 4.26 2.63 -11.97
C VAL A 55 4.49 2.77 -10.47
N LEU A 56 4.36 3.99 -9.97
CA LEU A 56 4.40 4.31 -8.54
C LEU A 56 3.02 4.75 -8.09
N LEU A 57 2.47 4.10 -7.06
CA LEU A 57 1.19 4.43 -6.46
C LEU A 57 1.41 5.07 -5.10
N ILE A 58 0.72 6.19 -4.82
CA ILE A 58 0.74 6.84 -3.50
C ILE A 58 -0.70 7.04 -3.01
N THR A 59 -1.05 6.37 -1.92
CA THR A 59 -2.41 6.36 -1.38
C THR A 59 -2.79 7.66 -0.69
N HIS A 60 -1.85 8.34 -0.03
CA HIS A 60 -2.06 9.62 0.64
C HIS A 60 -0.73 10.28 1.04
N SER A 61 -0.80 11.45 1.70
CA SER A 61 0.34 12.34 1.94
C SER A 61 1.09 12.14 3.25
N HIS A 62 0.76 11.13 4.08
CA HIS A 62 1.51 10.87 5.31
C HIS A 62 2.93 10.35 5.00
N ALA A 63 3.88 10.67 5.87
CA ALA A 63 5.29 10.47 5.62
C ALA A 63 5.72 8.99 5.60
N ASP A 64 4.93 8.07 6.16
CA ASP A 64 5.14 6.62 6.06
C ASP A 64 4.56 5.99 4.77
N HIS A 65 3.97 6.80 3.89
CA HIS A 65 3.46 6.45 2.55
C HIS A 65 4.12 7.29 1.46
N MET A 66 4.11 8.62 1.62
CA MET A 66 4.79 9.56 0.74
C MET A 66 6.14 9.97 1.37
N ASP A 67 7.05 9.03 1.48
CA ASP A 67 8.35 9.24 2.11
C ASP A 67 9.35 9.90 1.15
N PHE A 68 9.63 11.17 1.37
CA PHE A 68 10.58 11.90 0.53
C PHE A 68 12.00 11.37 0.63
N GLY A 69 12.42 10.75 1.73
CA GLY A 69 13.72 10.08 1.83
C GLY A 69 13.87 8.93 0.83
N THR A 70 12.83 8.12 0.67
CA THR A 70 12.74 7.07 -0.34
C THR A 70 12.56 7.65 -1.74
N LEU A 71 11.60 8.56 -1.91
CA LEU A 71 11.22 9.11 -3.21
C LEU A 71 12.37 9.87 -3.89
N ASP A 72 13.16 10.65 -3.15
CA ASP A 72 14.33 11.35 -3.70
C ASP A 72 15.30 10.36 -4.35
N VAL A 73 15.60 9.24 -3.66
CA VAL A 73 16.49 8.20 -4.20
C VAL A 73 15.88 7.52 -5.44
N LEU A 74 14.57 7.22 -5.44
CA LEU A 74 13.89 6.64 -6.60
C LEU A 74 13.95 7.59 -7.79
N PHE A 75 13.64 8.89 -7.57
CA PHE A 75 13.60 9.89 -8.64
C PHE A 75 15.00 10.31 -9.15
N GLU A 76 16.07 10.11 -8.38
CA GLU A 76 17.44 10.24 -8.87
C GLU A 76 17.81 9.12 -9.86
N LYS A 77 17.22 7.95 -9.71
CA LYS A 77 17.47 6.75 -10.54
C LYS A 77 16.53 6.62 -11.74
N VAL A 78 15.64 7.58 -11.98
CA VAL A 78 14.71 7.53 -13.12
C VAL A 78 15.48 7.68 -14.42
N HIS A 79 15.58 6.60 -15.19
CA HIS A 79 16.22 6.55 -16.52
C HIS A 79 15.25 6.08 -17.63
N ARG A 80 13.99 5.82 -17.28
CA ARG A 80 12.93 5.34 -18.16
C ARG A 80 11.60 6.01 -17.78
N PRO A 81 10.58 5.99 -18.65
CA PRO A 81 9.28 6.54 -18.29
C PRO A 81 8.77 5.95 -16.98
N LEU A 82 8.42 6.82 -16.03
CA LEU A 82 7.77 6.50 -14.76
C LEU A 82 6.40 7.17 -14.75
N THR A 83 5.36 6.42 -14.42
CA THR A 83 4.03 6.97 -14.17
C THR A 83 3.73 6.94 -12.68
N VAL A 84 3.28 8.07 -12.14
CA VAL A 84 2.87 8.21 -10.73
C VAL A 84 1.36 8.38 -10.67
N LEU A 85 0.66 7.45 -10.03
CA LEU A 85 -0.76 7.54 -9.72
C LEU A 85 -0.89 7.92 -8.25
N ALA A 86 -1.42 9.10 -7.92
CA ALA A 86 -1.41 9.59 -6.55
C ALA A 86 -2.71 10.27 -6.13
N ALA A 87 -3.08 10.11 -4.87
CA ALA A 87 -4.14 10.87 -4.21
C ALA A 87 -3.85 12.38 -4.25
N GLU A 88 -4.88 13.21 -4.15
CA GLU A 88 -4.81 14.63 -4.49
C GLU A 88 -3.67 15.39 -3.80
N LYS A 89 -3.53 15.30 -2.47
CA LYS A 89 -2.44 16.02 -1.77
C LYS A 89 -1.07 15.49 -2.16
N ALA A 90 -0.92 14.18 -2.25
CA ALA A 90 0.33 13.55 -2.68
C ALA A 90 0.68 13.92 -4.13
N PHE A 91 -0.32 13.92 -5.02
CA PHE A 91 -0.16 14.34 -6.42
C PHE A 91 0.45 15.75 -6.52
N TRP A 92 -0.12 16.72 -5.82
CA TRP A 92 0.38 18.10 -5.90
C TRP A 92 1.77 18.25 -5.30
N ALA A 93 2.03 17.63 -4.14
CA ALA A 93 3.33 17.68 -3.48
C ALA A 93 4.43 17.03 -4.33
N MET A 94 4.17 15.85 -4.89
CA MET A 94 5.12 15.13 -5.73
C MET A 94 5.34 15.84 -7.07
N ARG A 95 4.27 16.33 -7.70
CA ARG A 95 4.38 17.09 -8.96
C ARG A 95 5.18 18.38 -8.77
N GLN A 96 5.04 19.07 -7.64
CA GLN A 96 5.84 20.24 -7.31
C GLN A 96 7.32 19.89 -7.18
N ARG A 97 7.65 18.76 -6.52
CA ARG A 97 9.03 18.35 -6.25
C ARG A 97 9.71 17.68 -7.45
N TYR A 98 8.99 16.84 -8.19
CA TYR A 98 9.53 15.96 -9.24
C TYR A 98 8.97 16.23 -10.63
N GLY A 99 8.24 17.31 -10.84
CA GLY A 99 7.69 17.67 -12.15
C GLY A 99 8.76 17.67 -13.23
N GLY A 100 8.46 17.02 -14.37
CA GLY A 100 9.41 16.82 -15.47
C GLY A 100 10.25 15.54 -15.39
N LYS A 101 10.19 14.79 -14.27
CA LYS A 101 10.87 13.49 -14.11
C LYS A 101 9.94 12.29 -14.30
N ALA A 102 8.62 12.50 -14.26
CA ALA A 102 7.60 11.46 -14.39
C ALA A 102 6.29 12.02 -14.97
N GLU A 103 5.43 11.14 -15.45
CA GLU A 103 4.04 11.46 -15.74
C GLU A 103 3.22 11.31 -14.45
N PHE A 104 2.42 12.33 -14.12
CA PHE A 104 1.61 12.34 -12.91
C PHE A 104 0.13 12.27 -13.25
N VAL A 105 -0.59 11.34 -12.66
CA VAL A 105 -2.04 11.17 -12.77
C VAL A 105 -2.68 11.38 -11.41
N LEU A 106 -3.61 12.31 -11.35
CA LEU A 106 -4.43 12.55 -10.17
C LEU A 106 -5.47 11.42 -10.02
N MET A 107 -5.44 10.74 -8.88
CA MET A 107 -6.38 9.69 -8.55
C MET A 107 -7.37 10.16 -7.49
N THR A 108 -8.64 10.05 -7.79
CA THR A 108 -9.74 10.28 -6.86
C THR A 108 -10.67 9.07 -6.88
N PRO A 109 -11.48 8.80 -5.84
CA PRO A 109 -12.37 7.65 -5.83
C PRO A 109 -13.22 7.52 -7.10
N GLY A 110 -13.14 6.38 -7.77
CA GLY A 110 -13.77 6.11 -9.06
C GLY A 110 -12.89 6.43 -10.29
N THR A 111 -11.70 6.99 -10.11
CA THR A 111 -10.75 7.14 -11.23
C THR A 111 -10.19 5.77 -11.61
N GLU A 112 -10.19 5.47 -12.90
CA GLU A 112 -9.65 4.24 -13.48
C GLU A 112 -8.55 4.57 -14.48
N VAL A 113 -7.46 3.78 -14.47
CA VAL A 113 -6.32 3.95 -15.37
C VAL A 113 -5.83 2.56 -15.80
N THR A 114 -5.57 2.40 -17.09
CA THR A 114 -4.91 1.20 -17.62
C THR A 114 -3.52 1.58 -18.12
N LEU A 115 -2.49 0.91 -17.61
CA LEU A 115 -1.10 1.10 -17.99
C LEU A 115 -0.47 -0.27 -18.23
N ALA A 116 0.13 -0.45 -19.40
CA ALA A 116 0.71 -1.72 -19.82
C ALA A 116 -0.31 -2.88 -19.70
N ASP A 117 -0.03 -3.87 -18.87
CA ASP A 117 -0.83 -5.05 -18.60
C ASP A 117 -1.60 -4.99 -17.26
N MET A 118 -1.73 -3.80 -16.67
CA MET A 118 -2.42 -3.59 -15.39
C MET A 118 -3.53 -2.55 -15.50
N HIS A 119 -4.61 -2.80 -14.76
CA HIS A 119 -5.70 -1.85 -14.54
C HIS A 119 -5.73 -1.42 -13.07
N PHE A 120 -5.91 -0.13 -12.83
CA PHE A 120 -5.91 0.50 -11.52
C PHE A 120 -7.22 1.25 -11.29
N THR A 121 -7.87 1.00 -10.17
CA THR A 121 -9.06 1.76 -9.75
C THR A 121 -8.79 2.38 -8.39
N ALA A 122 -8.98 3.70 -8.25
CA ALA A 122 -8.96 4.36 -6.96
C ALA A 122 -10.30 4.17 -6.23
N VAL A 123 -10.24 3.79 -4.95
CA VAL A 123 -11.42 3.62 -4.09
C VAL A 123 -11.31 4.48 -2.84
N SER A 124 -12.43 4.83 -2.21
CA SER A 124 -12.46 5.65 -1.01
C SER A 124 -11.71 5.00 0.15
N ALA A 125 -11.01 5.81 0.93
CA ALA A 125 -10.53 5.48 2.26
C ALA A 125 -11.12 6.47 3.29
N ALA A 126 -11.26 6.06 4.54
CA ALA A 126 -11.75 6.89 5.64
C ALA A 126 -10.60 7.14 6.61
N HIS A 127 -9.83 8.20 6.37
CA HIS A 127 -8.59 8.48 7.07
C HIS A 127 -8.47 9.97 7.46
N SER A 128 -7.43 10.34 8.21
CA SER A 128 -7.17 11.73 8.63
C SER A 128 -6.75 12.64 7.48
N ASP A 129 -6.09 12.12 6.45
CA ASP A 129 -5.95 12.83 5.19
C ASP A 129 -7.25 12.65 4.37
N PRO A 130 -8.04 13.71 4.14
CA PRO A 130 -9.32 13.60 3.45
C PRO A 130 -9.18 13.23 1.97
N SER A 131 -7.99 13.31 1.39
CA SER A 131 -7.70 12.86 0.03
C SER A 131 -7.28 11.40 -0.06
N SER A 132 -7.17 10.67 1.07
CA SER A 132 -6.75 9.27 1.09
C SER A 132 -7.62 8.38 0.21
N ILE A 133 -6.96 7.47 -0.50
CA ILE A 133 -7.57 6.45 -1.34
C ILE A 133 -6.95 5.09 -1.07
N GLY A 134 -7.67 4.04 -1.40
CA GLY A 134 -7.11 2.72 -1.67
C GLY A 134 -6.98 2.50 -3.18
N PHE A 135 -6.30 1.43 -3.56
CA PHE A 135 -6.18 0.99 -4.94
C PHE A 135 -6.69 -0.45 -5.12
N VAL A 136 -7.48 -0.66 -6.16
CA VAL A 136 -7.72 -1.99 -6.72
C VAL A 136 -6.80 -2.13 -7.92
N LEU A 137 -5.97 -3.19 -7.92
CA LEU A 137 -5.04 -3.55 -8.99
C LEU A 137 -5.55 -4.83 -9.65
N GLU A 138 -5.69 -4.82 -10.96
CA GLU A 138 -6.06 -5.99 -11.74
C GLU A 138 -4.97 -6.28 -12.78
N ALA A 139 -4.38 -7.46 -12.70
CA ALA A 139 -3.44 -8.01 -13.68
C ALA A 139 -3.29 -9.51 -13.50
N ASP A 140 -2.88 -10.23 -14.55
CA ASP A 140 -2.66 -11.69 -14.54
C ASP A 140 -3.91 -12.51 -14.13
N GLY A 141 -5.12 -11.92 -14.21
CA GLY A 141 -6.36 -12.52 -13.72
C GLY A 141 -6.54 -12.46 -12.20
N VAL A 142 -5.74 -11.65 -11.50
CA VAL A 142 -5.78 -11.47 -10.03
C VAL A 142 -6.26 -10.05 -9.70
N PHE A 143 -7.13 -9.95 -8.68
CA PHE A 143 -7.66 -8.71 -8.14
C PHE A 143 -7.09 -8.46 -6.75
N ILE A 144 -6.26 -7.44 -6.60
CA ILE A 144 -5.67 -7.02 -5.32
C ILE A 144 -6.35 -5.73 -4.87
N TRP A 145 -6.89 -5.72 -3.67
CA TRP A 145 -7.34 -4.47 -3.04
C TRP A 145 -6.39 -4.07 -1.92
N HIS A 146 -5.56 -3.07 -2.16
CA HIS A 146 -4.81 -2.36 -1.15
C HIS A 146 -5.67 -1.21 -0.64
N THR A 147 -6.16 -1.30 0.60
CA THR A 147 -7.14 -0.33 1.13
C THR A 147 -6.56 1.05 1.38
N GLY A 148 -5.23 1.20 1.37
CA GLY A 148 -4.56 2.34 2.00
C GLY A 148 -4.84 2.36 3.51
N ASP A 149 -4.49 3.44 4.15
CA ASP A 149 -4.83 3.70 5.55
C ASP A 149 -6.30 4.07 5.66
N THR A 150 -7.05 3.36 6.51
CA THR A 150 -8.49 3.57 6.63
C THR A 150 -9.07 2.99 7.92
N LEU A 151 -10.10 3.66 8.43
CA LEU A 151 -11.05 3.07 9.39
C LEU A 151 -12.04 2.16 8.66
N PHE A 152 -12.67 1.23 9.39
CA PHE A 152 -13.84 0.52 8.88
C PHE A 152 -15.01 1.50 8.74
N HIS A 153 -15.36 1.83 7.51
CA HIS A 153 -16.41 2.78 7.19
C HIS A 153 -17.27 2.29 6.04
N ARG A 154 -18.56 2.71 6.03
CA ARG A 154 -19.51 2.30 5.00
C ARG A 154 -19.11 2.68 3.56
N SER A 155 -18.31 3.74 3.39
CA SER A 155 -17.82 4.14 2.07
C SER A 155 -16.95 3.06 1.40
N LEU A 156 -16.17 2.30 2.18
CA LEU A 156 -15.42 1.14 1.69
C LEU A 156 -16.34 0.11 1.04
N LEU A 157 -17.47 -0.18 1.68
CA LEU A 157 -18.42 -1.17 1.20
C LEU A 157 -19.22 -0.69 -0.02
N ALA A 158 -19.43 0.63 -0.14
CA ALA A 158 -20.14 1.22 -1.28
C ALA A 158 -19.33 1.16 -2.58
N GLN A 159 -18.01 1.14 -2.50
CA GLN A 159 -17.08 1.11 -3.64
C GLN A 159 -16.24 -0.18 -3.70
N ARG A 160 -16.68 -1.22 -2.96
CA ARG A 160 -15.94 -2.49 -2.97
C ARG A 160 -15.93 -3.10 -4.37
N PRO A 161 -14.79 -3.67 -4.79
CA PRO A 161 -14.74 -4.46 -6.02
C PRO A 161 -15.62 -5.70 -5.90
N ALA A 162 -16.10 -6.21 -7.04
CA ALA A 162 -16.95 -7.42 -7.08
C ALA A 162 -16.16 -8.68 -6.70
N VAL A 163 -14.86 -8.71 -7.00
CA VAL A 163 -13.94 -9.81 -6.68
C VAL A 163 -12.73 -9.21 -5.98
N VAL A 164 -12.21 -9.91 -4.97
CA VAL A 164 -10.95 -9.62 -4.30
C VAL A 164 -10.24 -10.94 -4.06
N ASP A 165 -9.12 -11.15 -4.72
CA ASP A 165 -8.27 -12.34 -4.47
C ASP A 165 -7.35 -12.09 -3.28
N LEU A 166 -6.69 -10.91 -3.24
CA LEU A 166 -5.88 -10.47 -2.12
C LEU A 166 -6.39 -9.15 -1.55
N LEU A 167 -6.74 -9.14 -0.27
CA LEU A 167 -7.06 -7.94 0.50
C LEU A 167 -5.86 -7.54 1.36
N ILE A 168 -5.33 -6.32 1.17
CA ILE A 168 -4.25 -5.74 1.98
C ILE A 168 -4.85 -4.61 2.80
N LEU A 169 -4.71 -4.66 4.14
CA LEU A 169 -5.39 -3.73 5.04
C LEU A 169 -4.61 -3.50 6.35
N PRO A 170 -4.72 -2.29 6.96
CA PRO A 170 -4.08 -2.00 8.24
C PRO A 170 -4.79 -2.71 9.39
N ILE A 171 -4.02 -3.08 10.44
CA ILE A 171 -4.55 -3.74 11.64
C ILE A 171 -4.12 -3.09 12.97
N ASN A 172 -3.30 -2.03 12.93
CA ASN A 172 -2.69 -1.44 14.11
C ASN A 172 -3.65 -0.65 15.02
N GLY A 173 -4.82 -0.22 14.53
CA GLY A 173 -5.78 0.57 15.31
C GLY A 173 -5.28 1.94 15.73
N LYS A 174 -4.25 2.47 15.10
CA LYS A 174 -3.61 3.75 15.39
C LYS A 174 -3.66 4.67 14.17
N GLY A 175 -3.60 5.99 14.36
CA GLY A 175 -3.55 6.94 13.26
C GLY A 175 -4.80 6.93 12.37
N ASN A 176 -5.99 6.63 12.89
CA ASN A 176 -7.23 6.43 12.13
C ASN A 176 -7.17 5.22 11.16
N ASN A 177 -6.58 4.12 11.61
CA ASN A 177 -6.58 2.83 10.94
C ASN A 177 -7.50 1.82 11.64
N MET A 178 -7.93 0.81 10.89
CA MET A 178 -8.64 -0.34 11.46
C MET A 178 -7.77 -1.04 12.51
N ASN A 179 -8.40 -1.49 13.58
CA ASN A 179 -7.83 -2.47 14.49
C ASN A 179 -8.08 -3.90 13.97
N ALA A 180 -7.51 -4.90 14.63
CA ALA A 180 -7.64 -6.31 14.23
C ALA A 180 -9.11 -6.79 14.11
N VAL A 181 -10.02 -6.29 14.96
CA VAL A 181 -11.44 -6.67 14.95
C VAL A 181 -12.15 -6.09 13.72
N ASP A 182 -11.95 -4.81 13.45
CA ASP A 182 -12.55 -4.15 12.29
C ASP A 182 -11.99 -4.70 10.97
N ALA A 183 -10.69 -4.98 10.92
CA ALA A 183 -10.03 -5.61 9.79
C ALA A 183 -10.59 -7.02 9.51
N ALA A 184 -10.76 -7.85 10.55
CA ALA A 184 -11.37 -9.18 10.42
C ALA A 184 -12.84 -9.08 9.98
N ARG A 185 -13.57 -8.06 10.46
CA ARG A 185 -14.94 -7.79 10.02
C ARG A 185 -15.01 -7.45 8.53
N LEU A 186 -14.13 -6.57 8.04
CA LEU A 186 -14.07 -6.24 6.61
C LEU A 186 -13.74 -7.49 5.78
N THR A 187 -12.76 -8.28 6.22
CA THR A 187 -12.36 -9.53 5.58
C THR A 187 -13.53 -10.50 5.42
N ARG A 188 -14.34 -10.70 6.47
CA ARG A 188 -15.52 -11.57 6.43
C ARG A 188 -16.62 -11.07 5.49
N ILE A 189 -16.77 -9.74 5.35
CA ILE A 189 -17.75 -9.15 4.42
C ILE A 189 -17.32 -9.34 2.97
N LEU A 190 -16.01 -9.20 2.69
CA LEU A 190 -15.46 -9.27 1.33
C LEU A 190 -15.18 -10.71 0.88
N GLN A 191 -14.90 -11.61 1.81
CA GLN A 191 -14.55 -13.02 1.56
C GLN A 191 -13.44 -13.20 0.51
N PRO A 192 -12.28 -12.51 0.64
CA PRO A 192 -11.18 -12.70 -0.29
C PRO A 192 -10.56 -14.09 -0.15
N ALA A 193 -9.85 -14.57 -1.17
CA ALA A 193 -9.07 -15.80 -1.05
C ALA A 193 -7.92 -15.65 -0.04
N TYR A 194 -7.27 -14.47 -0.06
CA TYR A 194 -6.14 -14.15 0.80
C TYR A 194 -6.35 -12.78 1.47
N VAL A 195 -5.88 -12.65 2.71
CA VAL A 195 -5.76 -11.36 3.40
C VAL A 195 -4.35 -11.17 3.94
N LEU A 196 -3.78 -9.99 3.74
CA LEU A 196 -2.44 -9.63 4.21
C LEU A 196 -2.56 -8.39 5.10
N PRO A 197 -2.26 -8.52 6.41
CA PRO A 197 -2.26 -7.39 7.32
C PRO A 197 -1.03 -6.51 7.11
N MET A 198 -1.20 -5.19 7.17
CA MET A 198 -0.12 -4.20 7.13
C MET A 198 -0.16 -3.29 8.36
N HIS A 199 0.82 -2.39 8.53
CA HIS A 199 0.95 -1.46 9.67
C HIS A 199 1.12 -2.12 11.03
N TRP A 200 1.73 -3.31 11.12
CA TRP A 200 1.79 -4.01 12.41
C TRP A 200 3.21 -4.17 12.99
N GLU A 201 4.27 -4.21 12.16
CA GLU A 201 5.58 -4.69 12.65
C GLU A 201 6.75 -3.72 12.46
N LEU A 202 6.65 -2.75 11.51
CA LEU A 202 7.81 -1.99 11.07
C LEU A 202 8.35 -1.03 12.13
N PHE A 203 7.46 -0.35 12.87
CA PHE A 203 7.85 0.64 13.86
C PHE A 203 7.75 0.12 15.31
N SER A 204 8.71 0.52 16.15
CA SER A 204 8.82 0.05 17.53
C SER A 204 7.58 0.32 18.39
N THR A 205 6.87 1.44 18.15
CA THR A 205 5.71 1.83 18.98
C THR A 205 4.41 1.99 18.19
N PHE A 206 4.46 2.19 16.88
CA PHE A 206 3.26 2.33 16.04
C PHE A 206 2.73 1.01 15.51
N GLY A 207 3.45 -0.07 15.64
CA GLY A 207 3.01 -1.42 15.30
C GLY A 207 2.03 -2.02 16.33
N CYS A 208 1.64 -3.26 16.09
CA CYS A 208 0.83 -4.10 16.96
C CYS A 208 1.20 -5.57 16.76
N ALA A 209 0.71 -6.46 17.61
CA ALA A 209 0.85 -7.90 17.38
C ALA A 209 -0.08 -8.34 16.24
N VAL A 210 0.41 -9.17 15.31
CA VAL A 210 -0.39 -9.73 14.20
C VAL A 210 -1.26 -10.91 14.64
N GLN A 211 -0.83 -11.64 15.66
CA GLN A 211 -1.49 -12.87 16.11
C GLN A 211 -2.98 -12.69 16.45
N PRO A 212 -3.42 -11.62 17.17
CA PRO A 212 -4.85 -11.40 17.42
C PRO A 212 -5.69 -11.31 16.15
N PHE A 213 -5.16 -10.73 15.06
CA PHE A 213 -5.85 -10.69 13.77
C PHE A 213 -5.94 -12.08 13.14
N ALA A 214 -4.85 -12.83 13.13
CA ALA A 214 -4.82 -14.20 12.59
C ALA A 214 -5.76 -15.13 13.37
N ASP A 215 -5.79 -15.03 14.70
CA ASP A 215 -6.68 -15.83 15.56
C ASP A 215 -8.17 -15.55 15.29
N LEU A 216 -8.52 -14.28 15.05
CA LEU A 216 -9.90 -13.91 14.69
C LEU A 216 -10.39 -14.59 13.41
N LEU A 217 -9.49 -14.89 12.47
CA LEU A 217 -9.81 -15.49 11.16
C LEU A 217 -9.49 -16.99 11.08
N ALA A 218 -9.00 -17.61 12.16
CA ALA A 218 -8.52 -18.99 12.14
C ALA A 218 -9.56 -20.05 11.73
N GLN A 219 -10.84 -19.75 11.82
CA GLN A 219 -11.94 -20.64 11.42
C GLN A 219 -12.63 -20.18 10.11
N ASP A 220 -12.20 -19.06 9.54
CA ASP A 220 -12.72 -18.54 8.28
C ASP A 220 -12.03 -19.23 7.09
N PRO A 221 -12.67 -19.31 5.91
CA PRO A 221 -12.05 -19.95 4.73
C PRO A 221 -10.91 -19.13 4.11
N VAL A 222 -10.77 -17.85 4.51
CA VAL A 222 -9.72 -16.95 4.02
C VAL A 222 -8.34 -17.39 4.54
N ARG A 223 -7.33 -17.27 3.69
CA ARG A 223 -5.93 -17.49 4.09
C ARG A 223 -5.28 -16.18 4.54
N VAL A 224 -4.85 -16.13 5.80
CA VAL A 224 -4.05 -15.00 6.30
C VAL A 224 -2.61 -15.19 5.87
N LEU A 225 -2.08 -14.25 5.06
CA LEU A 225 -0.69 -14.23 4.63
C LEU A 225 0.12 -13.34 5.58
N ILE A 226 1.24 -13.85 6.08
CA ILE A 226 2.20 -13.11 6.91
C ILE A 226 3.59 -13.35 6.31
N PRO A 227 3.88 -12.74 5.13
CA PRO A 227 5.18 -12.93 4.49
C PRO A 227 6.29 -12.24 5.29
N ALA A 228 7.50 -12.78 5.20
CA ALA A 228 8.67 -12.04 5.65
C ALA A 228 8.91 -10.84 4.71
N HIS A 229 9.43 -9.74 5.28
CA HIS A 229 9.82 -8.57 4.49
C HIS A 229 10.78 -8.96 3.38
N TYR A 230 10.67 -8.27 2.26
CA TYR A 230 11.55 -8.42 1.10
C TYR A 230 11.58 -9.84 0.51
N THR A 231 10.64 -10.69 0.89
CA THR A 231 10.53 -12.06 0.36
C THR A 231 9.41 -12.13 -0.68
N GLU A 232 9.75 -12.68 -1.86
CA GLU A 232 8.78 -12.89 -2.93
C GLU A 232 7.76 -13.97 -2.55
N PHE A 233 6.50 -13.71 -2.79
CA PHE A 233 5.42 -14.69 -2.82
C PHE A 233 4.59 -14.53 -4.10
N VAL A 234 3.84 -15.56 -4.48
CA VAL A 234 3.09 -15.61 -5.74
C VAL A 234 1.60 -15.80 -5.43
N LEU A 235 0.77 -15.05 -6.17
CA LEU A 235 -0.69 -15.17 -6.22
C LEU A 235 -1.12 -15.88 -7.49
#